data_2aeb032620514627daeecb2991391a35
#
_entry.id   2aeb032620514627daeecb2991391a35
#
_cell.length_a   1.000
_cell.length_b   1.000
_cell.length_c   1.000
_cell.angle_alpha   90.00
_cell.angle_beta   90.00
_cell.angle_gamma   90.00
#
_symmetry.space_group_name_H-M   'P 1'
#
loop_
_entity.id
_entity.type
_entity.pdbx_description
1 polymer ?
#
loop_
_entity_poly.entity_id
_entity_poly.type
_entity_poly.pdbx_seq_one_letter_code
_entity_poly.pdbx_strand_id
1 'polypeptide(L)'
;MNSEPAYQALFLGAGPQMQCGVGQFARLLCEGIEKLDPGSCATLTLTRSDGSAADIWRAVGSARNVVCNFPIVSWKRVIFRPLLALAMARLRRRRIILIQHEWAGLHWLRRVTYLPALWLADTIVMFSPLVRRELADDRLAGWAARKCVLAPLPPNIVAPAGIAESRLRQRLVAAREEGRLVVGHFGSIYPGKQPNALLNIGAILKARGQKPLIVYIGSFIRGVDKVEQEFHARAAELGMSDDVIVSGYVASDHEVFGLFSAVDAFCYPLDEGLTARRSSILACVQSGRPVIVTGPAEPDEFNHHPRFKELIDRGAIVLVARGSDDDVYADKIVSALKWPSVQVPFDFDGWWLDVAQAVKAQF
;
A
#
# COMPACT_ATOMS: atom_id res chain seq x y z
N MET A 1 -5.26 -38.62 20.35
CA MET A 1 -6.19 -37.60 20.86
C MET A 1 -5.88 -36.29 20.15
N ASN A 2 -6.74 -35.82 19.26
CA ASN A 2 -6.61 -34.48 18.67
C ASN A 2 -7.07 -33.48 19.74
N SER A 3 -6.14 -32.83 20.43
CA SER A 3 -6.46 -31.69 21.27
C SER A 3 -7.14 -30.61 20.39
N GLU A 4 -8.19 -29.96 20.89
CA GLU A 4 -8.76 -28.81 20.21
C GLU A 4 -7.70 -27.76 19.93
N PRO A 5 -7.75 -27.10 18.77
CA PRO A 5 -6.83 -26.03 18.45
C PRO A 5 -6.89 -24.90 19.47
N ALA A 6 -5.74 -24.49 19.98
CA ALA A 6 -5.63 -23.43 20.98
C ALA A 6 -5.96 -22.04 20.42
N TYR A 7 -5.75 -21.86 19.11
CA TYR A 7 -5.94 -20.57 18.42
C TYR A 7 -6.97 -20.67 17.30
N GLN A 8 -7.66 -19.57 17.03
CA GLN A 8 -8.52 -19.47 15.85
C GLN A 8 -7.70 -19.32 14.57
N ALA A 9 -6.63 -18.53 14.61
CA ALA A 9 -5.77 -18.29 13.44
C ALA A 9 -4.27 -18.33 13.76
N LEU A 10 -3.49 -18.91 12.84
CA LEU A 10 -2.04 -18.86 12.80
C LEU A 10 -1.61 -17.99 11.61
N PHE A 11 -0.94 -16.87 11.88
CA PHE A 11 -0.38 -16.00 10.87
C PHE A 11 1.04 -16.43 10.51
N LEU A 12 1.27 -16.69 9.20
CA LEU A 12 2.60 -16.95 8.69
C LEU A 12 3.31 -15.62 8.38
N GLY A 13 4.43 -15.37 9.04
CA GLY A 13 5.23 -14.15 8.94
C GLY A 13 6.67 -14.41 8.52
N ALA A 14 7.38 -13.35 8.18
CA ALA A 14 8.76 -13.38 7.71
C ALA A 14 9.80 -12.82 8.71
N GLY A 15 9.38 -12.52 9.93
CA GLY A 15 10.23 -11.95 10.99
C GLY A 15 10.23 -10.41 11.04
N PRO A 16 10.69 -9.84 12.17
CA PRO A 16 10.54 -8.41 12.47
C PRO A 16 11.48 -7.48 11.69
N GLN A 17 12.51 -8.00 11.04
CA GLN A 17 13.58 -7.20 10.42
C GLN A 17 13.25 -6.63 9.04
N MET A 18 12.00 -6.75 8.56
CA MET A 18 11.68 -6.34 7.19
C MET A 18 10.79 -5.11 7.12
N GLN A 19 11.34 -4.07 6.52
CA GLN A 19 10.63 -2.89 6.01
C GLN A 19 9.75 -3.24 4.79
N CYS A 20 8.90 -4.28 4.94
CA CYS A 20 7.99 -4.74 3.90
C CYS A 20 6.56 -4.37 4.29
N GLY A 21 5.89 -3.54 3.49
CA GLY A 21 4.52 -3.12 3.75
C GLY A 21 3.54 -4.29 3.94
N VAL A 22 3.74 -5.40 3.20
CA VAL A 22 2.94 -6.63 3.36
C VAL A 22 3.21 -7.34 4.70
N GLY A 23 4.46 -7.32 5.17
CA GLY A 23 4.81 -7.87 6.48
C GLY A 23 4.23 -7.04 7.63
N GLN A 24 4.27 -5.71 7.51
CA GLN A 24 3.64 -4.78 8.46
C GLN A 24 2.11 -4.96 8.47
N PHE A 25 1.50 -5.09 7.29
CA PHE A 25 0.08 -5.38 7.17
C PHE A 25 -0.30 -6.66 7.92
N ALA A 26 0.45 -7.76 7.73
CA ALA A 26 0.17 -9.03 8.40
C ALA A 26 0.19 -8.90 9.93
N ARG A 27 1.15 -8.13 10.48
CA ARG A 27 1.26 -7.85 11.91
C ARG A 27 0.06 -7.05 12.42
N LEU A 28 -0.25 -5.93 11.77
CA LEU A 28 -1.37 -5.05 12.17
C LEU A 28 -2.72 -5.75 12.03
N LEU A 29 -2.89 -6.62 11.03
CA LEU A 29 -4.09 -7.43 10.89
C LEU A 29 -4.23 -8.43 12.05
N CYS A 30 -3.14 -9.09 12.44
CA CYS A 30 -3.12 -9.98 13.60
C CYS A 30 -3.52 -9.21 14.88
N GLU A 31 -2.94 -8.04 15.11
CA GLU A 31 -3.29 -7.15 16.23
C GLU A 31 -4.76 -6.70 16.18
N GLY A 32 -5.29 -6.41 14.99
CA GLY A 32 -6.70 -6.05 14.81
C GLY A 32 -7.64 -7.20 15.16
N ILE A 33 -7.29 -8.43 14.79
CA ILE A 33 -8.09 -9.62 15.16
C ILE A 33 -7.97 -9.91 16.65
N GLU A 34 -6.79 -9.74 17.25
CA GLU A 34 -6.60 -9.85 18.70
C GLU A 34 -7.43 -8.82 19.50
N LYS A 35 -7.61 -7.60 18.97
CA LYS A 35 -8.53 -6.61 19.57
C LYS A 35 -10.00 -7.06 19.52
N LEU A 36 -10.41 -7.80 18.48
CA LEU A 36 -11.77 -8.34 18.34
C LEU A 36 -11.99 -9.59 19.20
N ASP A 37 -10.94 -10.39 19.39
CA ASP A 37 -11.02 -11.69 20.07
C ASP A 37 -9.67 -12.02 20.72
N PRO A 38 -9.46 -11.57 21.96
CA PRO A 38 -8.19 -11.73 22.67
C PRO A 38 -7.75 -13.18 22.84
N GLY A 39 -6.48 -13.46 22.56
CA GLY A 39 -5.90 -14.80 22.63
C GLY A 39 -6.28 -15.72 21.46
N SER A 40 -6.90 -15.17 20.39
CA SER A 40 -7.36 -15.97 19.25
C SER A 40 -6.29 -16.21 18.19
N CYS A 41 -5.21 -15.43 18.18
CA CYS A 41 -4.19 -15.48 17.14
C CYS A 41 -2.83 -15.95 17.65
N ALA A 42 -2.09 -16.63 16.78
CA ALA A 42 -0.68 -16.93 16.95
C ALA A 42 0.10 -16.52 15.69
N THR A 43 1.40 -16.32 15.81
CA THR A 43 2.27 -16.04 14.67
C THR A 43 3.37 -17.09 14.56
N LEU A 44 3.70 -17.48 13.33
CA LEU A 44 4.83 -18.35 13.02
C LEU A 44 5.77 -17.62 12.04
N THR A 45 6.96 -17.33 12.50
CA THR A 45 8.01 -16.74 11.67
C THR A 45 8.69 -17.82 10.83
N LEU A 46 8.76 -17.60 9.51
CA LEU A 46 9.39 -18.51 8.54
C LEU A 46 10.56 -17.81 7.86
N THR A 47 11.77 -18.04 8.37
CA THR A 47 13.04 -17.57 7.80
C THR A 47 13.90 -18.77 7.35
N ARG A 48 15.12 -18.52 6.89
CA ARG A 48 16.05 -19.63 6.54
C ARG A 48 16.43 -20.50 7.73
N SER A 49 16.56 -19.91 8.90
CA SER A 49 17.07 -20.53 10.12
C SER A 49 15.99 -21.02 11.08
N ASP A 50 14.77 -20.47 10.98
CA ASP A 50 13.75 -20.68 12.00
C ASP A 50 12.87 -21.91 11.71
N GLY A 51 12.74 -22.73 12.73
CA GLY A 51 11.79 -23.83 12.80
C GLY A 51 12.14 -25.06 11.96
N SER A 52 12.16 -26.20 12.58
CA SER A 52 12.18 -27.49 11.88
C SER A 52 10.81 -27.76 11.23
N ALA A 53 10.72 -28.75 10.32
CA ALA A 53 9.45 -29.22 9.80
C ALA A 53 8.49 -29.68 10.92
N ALA A 54 9.04 -30.23 12.02
CA ALA A 54 8.27 -30.63 13.20
C ALA A 54 7.67 -29.43 13.94
N ASP A 55 8.40 -28.29 14.01
CA ASP A 55 7.89 -27.07 14.63
C ASP A 55 6.78 -26.44 13.78
N ILE A 56 6.95 -26.40 12.45
CA ILE A 56 5.90 -25.96 11.52
C ILE A 56 4.67 -26.84 11.69
N TRP A 57 4.84 -28.15 11.71
CA TRP A 57 3.74 -29.12 11.88
C TRP A 57 3.00 -28.92 13.20
N ARG A 58 3.72 -28.67 14.28
CA ARG A 58 3.14 -28.41 15.62
C ARG A 58 2.37 -27.09 15.63
N ALA A 59 2.99 -26.01 15.12
CA ALA A 59 2.38 -24.69 15.07
C ALA A 59 1.10 -24.68 14.19
N VAL A 60 1.14 -25.27 13.01
CA VAL A 60 -0.06 -25.41 12.14
C VAL A 60 -1.14 -26.22 12.83
N GLY A 61 -0.78 -27.22 13.66
CA GLY A 61 -1.72 -28.03 14.43
C GLY A 61 -2.42 -27.26 15.53
N SER A 62 -1.84 -26.20 16.06
CA SER A 62 -2.38 -25.44 17.18
C SER A 62 -3.49 -24.42 16.78
N ALA A 63 -3.75 -24.20 15.49
CA ALA A 63 -4.75 -23.26 15.04
C ALA A 63 -5.81 -23.93 14.16
N ARG A 64 -7.02 -23.33 14.10
CA ARG A 64 -8.11 -23.76 13.19
C ARG A 64 -7.87 -23.30 11.77
N ASN A 65 -7.38 -22.05 11.61
CA ASN A 65 -7.15 -21.38 10.33
C ASN A 65 -5.67 -21.03 10.20
N VAL A 66 -5.14 -21.04 8.97
CA VAL A 66 -3.79 -20.58 8.64
C VAL A 66 -3.89 -19.41 7.67
N VAL A 67 -3.38 -18.25 8.06
CA VAL A 67 -3.42 -17.01 7.28
C VAL A 67 -2.02 -16.74 6.72
N CYS A 68 -1.93 -16.54 5.42
CA CYS A 68 -0.66 -16.32 4.71
C CYS A 68 -0.78 -15.12 3.75
N ASN A 69 0.17 -14.19 3.83
CA ASN A 69 0.20 -13.00 2.98
C ASN A 69 1.18 -13.17 1.83
N PHE A 70 0.76 -12.80 0.60
CA PHE A 70 1.62 -12.77 -0.59
C PHE A 70 1.47 -11.45 -1.36
N PRO A 71 2.59 -10.93 -1.97
CA PRO A 71 3.96 -11.41 -1.84
C PRO A 71 4.67 -10.82 -0.62
N ILE A 72 5.43 -11.61 0.11
CA ILE A 72 6.39 -11.12 1.09
C ILE A 72 7.80 -11.14 0.47
N VAL A 73 8.50 -10.00 0.50
CA VAL A 73 9.80 -9.84 -0.19
C VAL A 73 10.86 -10.82 0.30
N SER A 74 10.96 -11.07 1.61
CA SER A 74 11.94 -11.99 2.19
C SER A 74 11.73 -13.44 1.76
N TRP A 75 10.51 -13.82 1.38
CA TRP A 75 10.25 -15.17 0.91
C TRP A 75 10.70 -15.44 -0.52
N LYS A 76 11.25 -14.44 -1.23
CA LYS A 76 11.84 -14.66 -2.57
C LYS A 76 12.81 -15.84 -2.63
N ARG A 77 13.59 -16.05 -1.58
CA ARG A 77 14.64 -17.09 -1.51
C ARG A 77 14.25 -18.30 -0.66
N VAL A 78 13.11 -18.26 0.01
CA VAL A 78 12.66 -19.31 0.94
C VAL A 78 11.17 -19.67 0.74
N ILE A 79 10.64 -19.46 -0.45
CA ILE A 79 9.22 -19.67 -0.78
C ILE A 79 8.71 -21.07 -0.45
N PHE A 80 9.60 -22.08 -0.48
CA PHE A 80 9.24 -23.45 -0.14
C PHE A 80 8.74 -23.61 1.30
N ARG A 81 9.18 -22.75 2.26
CA ARG A 81 8.77 -22.85 3.66
C ARG A 81 7.31 -22.47 3.90
N PRO A 82 6.81 -21.29 3.44
CA PRO A 82 5.38 -21.01 3.52
C PRO A 82 4.56 -22.03 2.72
N LEU A 83 5.03 -22.51 1.56
CA LEU A 83 4.33 -23.56 0.82
C LEU A 83 4.27 -24.90 1.59
N LEU A 84 5.34 -25.29 2.28
CA LEU A 84 5.36 -26.45 3.17
C LEU A 84 4.37 -26.26 4.34
N ALA A 85 4.33 -25.08 4.96
CA ALA A 85 3.38 -24.79 6.03
C ALA A 85 1.92 -24.90 5.54
N LEU A 86 1.62 -24.37 4.33
CA LEU A 86 0.29 -24.49 3.73
C LEU A 86 -0.05 -25.96 3.38
N ALA A 87 0.89 -26.74 2.85
CA ALA A 87 0.69 -28.16 2.60
C ALA A 87 0.40 -28.94 3.91
N MET A 88 1.16 -28.65 4.97
CA MET A 88 0.92 -29.23 6.30
C MET A 88 -0.43 -28.82 6.87
N ALA A 89 -0.86 -27.55 6.64
CA ALA A 89 -2.19 -27.08 7.01
C ALA A 89 -3.29 -27.90 6.32
N ARG A 90 -3.15 -28.15 5.03
CA ARG A 90 -4.09 -28.99 4.26
C ARG A 90 -4.14 -30.44 4.77
N LEU A 91 -2.97 -31.04 5.05
CA LEU A 91 -2.89 -32.39 5.63
C LEU A 91 -3.57 -32.47 7.01
N ARG A 92 -3.49 -31.40 7.80
CA ARG A 92 -4.17 -31.30 9.10
C ARG A 92 -5.63 -30.82 8.99
N ARG A 93 -6.18 -30.70 7.79
CA ARG A 93 -7.54 -30.22 7.52
C ARG A 93 -7.82 -28.85 8.12
N ARG A 94 -6.79 -27.97 8.13
CA ARG A 94 -6.95 -26.58 8.55
C ARG A 94 -7.44 -25.75 7.39
N ARG A 95 -8.28 -24.75 7.65
CA ARG A 95 -8.72 -23.80 6.65
C ARG A 95 -7.57 -22.85 6.31
N ILE A 96 -7.37 -22.57 5.04
CA ILE A 96 -6.25 -21.74 4.54
C ILE A 96 -6.82 -20.47 3.93
N ILE A 97 -6.49 -19.32 4.52
CA ILE A 97 -6.83 -17.99 4.02
C ILE A 97 -5.57 -17.37 3.46
N LEU A 98 -5.58 -17.12 2.16
CA LEU A 98 -4.48 -16.45 1.46
C LEU A 98 -4.85 -14.98 1.27
N ILE A 99 -3.96 -14.05 1.65
CA ILE A 99 -4.14 -12.63 1.40
C ILE A 99 -3.19 -12.25 0.26
N GLN A 100 -3.78 -11.89 -0.89
CA GLN A 100 -3.03 -11.57 -2.12
C GLN A 100 -3.11 -10.08 -2.41
N HIS A 101 -1.96 -9.39 -2.32
CA HIS A 101 -1.88 -7.93 -2.46
C HIS A 101 -1.73 -7.45 -3.91
N GLU A 102 -1.11 -8.23 -4.78
CA GLU A 102 -0.86 -7.87 -6.18
C GLU A 102 -0.75 -9.13 -7.06
N TRP A 103 -1.04 -9.03 -8.36
CA TRP A 103 -0.93 -10.16 -9.29
C TRP A 103 -0.18 -9.81 -10.57
N ALA A 104 -0.68 -8.91 -11.43
CA ALA A 104 -0.09 -8.62 -12.74
C ALA A 104 1.33 -8.04 -12.65
N GLY A 105 1.62 -7.23 -11.61
CA GLY A 105 2.96 -6.70 -11.35
C GLY A 105 4.00 -7.75 -10.95
N LEU A 106 3.60 -8.99 -10.70
CA LEU A 106 4.52 -10.07 -10.36
C LEU A 106 5.19 -10.63 -11.62
N HIS A 107 6.51 -10.82 -11.54
CA HIS A 107 7.24 -11.55 -12.59
C HIS A 107 6.62 -12.94 -12.80
N TRP A 108 6.53 -13.44 -14.05
CA TRP A 108 5.86 -14.68 -14.39
C TRP A 108 6.31 -15.90 -13.58
N LEU A 109 7.63 -16.05 -13.32
CA LEU A 109 8.16 -17.12 -12.46
C LEU A 109 7.56 -17.08 -11.04
N ARG A 110 7.33 -15.88 -10.49
CA ARG A 110 6.68 -15.75 -9.19
C ARG A 110 5.23 -16.16 -9.23
N ARG A 111 4.48 -15.78 -10.28
CA ARG A 111 3.11 -16.24 -10.46
C ARG A 111 3.05 -17.77 -10.47
N VAL A 112 3.93 -18.42 -11.22
CA VAL A 112 4.03 -19.88 -11.23
C VAL A 112 4.35 -20.47 -9.84
N THR A 113 5.31 -19.87 -9.10
CA THR A 113 5.66 -20.36 -7.75
C THR A 113 4.53 -20.19 -6.73
N TYR A 114 3.55 -19.31 -6.98
CA TYR A 114 2.40 -19.09 -6.10
C TYR A 114 1.19 -19.99 -6.43
N LEU A 115 1.17 -20.66 -7.58
CA LEU A 115 0.07 -21.56 -7.97
C LEU A 115 -0.25 -22.60 -6.88
N PRO A 116 0.74 -23.27 -6.24
CA PRO A 116 0.44 -24.21 -5.16
C PRO A 116 -0.28 -23.56 -3.98
N ALA A 117 0.08 -22.31 -3.61
CA ALA A 117 -0.59 -21.59 -2.54
C ALA A 117 -2.05 -21.25 -2.90
N LEU A 118 -2.30 -20.76 -4.13
CA LEU A 118 -3.65 -20.50 -4.65
C LEU A 118 -4.49 -21.78 -4.68
N TRP A 119 -3.89 -22.92 -5.04
CA TRP A 119 -4.57 -24.22 -5.08
C TRP A 119 -4.95 -24.69 -3.69
N LEU A 120 -4.03 -24.60 -2.72
CA LEU A 120 -4.24 -25.01 -1.34
C LEU A 120 -5.23 -24.11 -0.58
N ALA A 121 -5.35 -22.82 -0.94
CA ALA A 121 -6.21 -21.86 -0.29
C ALA A 121 -7.69 -22.24 -0.40
N ASP A 122 -8.43 -22.07 0.70
CA ASP A 122 -9.88 -22.15 0.72
C ASP A 122 -10.52 -20.82 0.32
N THR A 123 -9.93 -19.72 0.80
CA THR A 123 -10.35 -18.34 0.48
C THR A 123 -9.13 -17.50 0.14
N ILE A 124 -9.29 -16.60 -0.83
CA ILE A 124 -8.26 -15.63 -1.22
C ILE A 124 -8.83 -14.23 -0.97
N VAL A 125 -8.24 -13.50 -0.03
CA VAL A 125 -8.62 -12.12 0.28
C VAL A 125 -7.81 -11.18 -0.60
N MET A 126 -8.49 -10.25 -1.26
CA MET A 126 -7.92 -9.20 -2.08
C MET A 126 -8.48 -7.84 -1.69
N PHE A 127 -7.79 -6.76 -2.10
CA PHE A 127 -8.14 -5.40 -1.71
C PHE A 127 -8.58 -4.52 -2.89
N SER A 128 -8.62 -5.06 -4.10
CA SER A 128 -8.96 -4.31 -5.31
C SER A 128 -9.67 -5.22 -6.32
N PRO A 129 -10.80 -4.78 -6.87
CA PRO A 129 -11.44 -5.42 -8.01
C PRO A 129 -10.51 -5.57 -9.21
N LEU A 130 -9.64 -4.58 -9.47
CA LEU A 130 -8.65 -4.65 -10.55
C LEU A 130 -7.73 -5.87 -10.36
N VAL A 131 -7.14 -6.05 -9.17
CA VAL A 131 -6.24 -7.20 -8.89
C VAL A 131 -6.99 -8.53 -9.01
N ARG A 132 -8.26 -8.58 -8.61
CA ARG A 132 -9.09 -9.76 -8.79
C ARG A 132 -9.32 -10.08 -10.28
N ARG A 133 -9.53 -9.06 -11.13
CA ARG A 133 -9.64 -9.25 -12.61
C ARG A 133 -8.33 -9.69 -13.21
N GLU A 134 -7.22 -9.06 -12.84
CA GLU A 134 -5.89 -9.48 -13.26
C GLU A 134 -5.62 -10.97 -12.98
N LEU A 135 -6.07 -11.46 -11.81
CA LEU A 135 -6.01 -12.89 -11.50
C LEU A 135 -6.97 -13.70 -12.36
N ALA A 136 -8.20 -13.24 -12.58
CA ALA A 136 -9.21 -13.94 -13.37
C ALA A 136 -8.79 -14.11 -14.82
N ASP A 137 -8.09 -13.12 -15.39
CA ASP A 137 -7.61 -13.10 -16.77
C ASP A 137 -6.30 -13.89 -16.95
N ASP A 138 -5.66 -14.32 -15.87
CA ASP A 138 -4.42 -15.10 -15.94
C ASP A 138 -4.71 -16.54 -16.40
N ARG A 139 -4.04 -16.98 -17.47
CA ARG A 139 -4.27 -18.29 -18.10
C ARG A 139 -4.03 -19.48 -17.15
N LEU A 140 -3.10 -19.34 -16.20
CA LEU A 140 -2.71 -20.41 -15.28
C LEU A 140 -3.44 -20.34 -13.94
N ALA A 141 -3.85 -19.13 -13.51
CA ALA A 141 -4.37 -18.86 -12.18
C ALA A 141 -5.84 -18.41 -12.16
N GLY A 142 -6.46 -18.11 -13.32
CA GLY A 142 -7.82 -17.55 -13.42
C GLY A 142 -8.89 -18.36 -12.68
N TRP A 143 -8.74 -19.69 -12.61
CA TRP A 143 -9.61 -20.57 -11.83
C TRP A 143 -9.68 -20.18 -10.33
N ALA A 144 -8.64 -19.53 -9.78
CA ALA A 144 -8.59 -19.14 -8.38
C ALA A 144 -9.45 -17.90 -8.07
N ALA A 145 -9.85 -17.12 -9.09
CA ALA A 145 -10.69 -15.93 -8.91
C ALA A 145 -12.05 -16.23 -8.25
N ARG A 146 -12.58 -17.45 -8.41
CA ARG A 146 -13.81 -17.91 -7.74
C ARG A 146 -13.67 -18.04 -6.22
N LYS A 147 -12.46 -18.13 -5.70
CA LYS A 147 -12.17 -18.16 -4.25
C LYS A 147 -11.93 -16.78 -3.68
N CYS A 148 -11.92 -15.72 -4.52
CA CYS A 148 -11.57 -14.37 -4.11
C CYS A 148 -12.73 -13.66 -3.44
N VAL A 149 -12.45 -13.05 -2.30
CA VAL A 149 -13.30 -12.09 -1.58
C VAL A 149 -12.57 -10.75 -1.49
N LEU A 150 -13.32 -9.65 -1.51
CA LEU A 150 -12.76 -8.31 -1.36
C LEU A 150 -12.88 -7.86 0.10
N ALA A 151 -11.81 -7.27 0.61
CA ALA A 151 -11.77 -6.64 1.93
C ALA A 151 -11.26 -5.19 1.82
N PRO A 152 -11.68 -4.28 2.71
CA PRO A 152 -11.17 -2.91 2.71
C PRO A 152 -9.70 -2.88 3.14
N LEU A 153 -8.81 -2.22 2.38
CA LEU A 153 -7.42 -2.05 2.79
C LEU A 153 -7.29 -0.84 3.72
N PRO A 154 -6.77 -1.01 4.95
CA PRO A 154 -6.53 0.12 5.84
C PRO A 154 -5.22 0.85 5.49
N PRO A 155 -5.01 2.08 6.00
CA PRO A 155 -3.73 2.76 5.92
C PRO A 155 -2.66 1.98 6.71
N ASN A 156 -1.43 2.03 6.23
CA ASN A 156 -0.30 1.33 6.85
C ASN A 156 0.47 2.17 7.87
N ILE A 157 0.23 3.47 7.90
CA ILE A 157 0.80 4.41 8.88
C ILE A 157 -0.31 5.30 9.44
N VAL A 158 -0.16 5.69 10.70
CA VAL A 158 -1.11 6.56 11.42
C VAL A 158 -0.45 7.89 11.70
N ALA A 159 -1.25 8.99 11.60
CA ALA A 159 -0.78 10.30 12.01
C ALA A 159 -0.43 10.30 13.51
N PRO A 160 0.83 10.56 13.87
CA PRO A 160 1.23 10.58 15.28
C PRO A 160 0.66 11.82 15.97
N ALA A 161 0.59 11.78 17.33
CA ALA A 161 0.13 12.91 18.14
C ALA A 161 1.00 14.17 18.00
N GLY A 162 2.24 14.04 17.53
CA GLY A 162 3.16 15.13 17.25
C GLY A 162 3.99 14.85 16.02
N ILE A 163 4.54 15.90 15.42
CA ILE A 163 5.41 15.83 14.25
C ILE A 163 6.86 16.08 14.66
N ALA A 164 7.80 15.44 13.96
CA ALA A 164 9.22 15.71 14.16
C ALA A 164 9.71 16.86 13.27
N GLU A 165 10.61 17.65 13.82
CA GLU A 165 11.38 18.62 13.04
C GLU A 165 12.52 17.91 12.30
N SER A 166 12.72 18.31 11.03
CA SER A 166 13.87 17.90 10.25
C SER A 166 14.37 19.05 9.39
N ARG A 167 15.62 18.97 8.95
CA ARG A 167 16.19 19.99 8.03
C ARG A 167 15.35 20.10 6.74
N LEU A 168 14.86 18.99 6.24
CA LEU A 168 14.03 18.99 5.04
C LEU A 168 12.68 19.68 5.31
N ARG A 169 12.03 19.39 6.44
CA ARG A 169 10.79 20.08 6.81
C ARG A 169 11.00 21.60 6.89
N GLN A 170 12.05 22.05 7.58
CA GLN A 170 12.39 23.50 7.68
C GLN A 170 12.58 24.12 6.30
N ARG A 171 13.27 23.45 5.39
CA ARG A 171 13.46 23.90 4.00
C ARG A 171 12.12 24.03 3.24
N LEU A 172 11.20 23.07 3.41
CA LEU A 172 9.87 23.12 2.78
C LEU A 172 9.02 24.24 3.35
N VAL A 173 9.05 24.45 4.68
CA VAL A 173 8.33 25.55 5.34
C VAL A 173 8.85 26.89 4.84
N ALA A 174 10.18 27.11 4.83
CA ALA A 174 10.78 28.33 4.31
C ALA A 174 10.40 28.58 2.83
N ALA A 175 10.41 27.55 1.99
CA ALA A 175 9.98 27.66 0.60
C ALA A 175 8.51 28.13 0.47
N ARG A 176 7.60 27.66 1.35
CA ARG A 176 6.22 28.14 1.39
C ARG A 176 6.12 29.60 1.85
N GLU A 177 6.91 30.00 2.83
CA GLU A 177 6.98 31.39 3.31
C GLU A 177 7.49 32.34 2.21
N GLU A 178 8.36 31.86 1.29
CA GLU A 178 8.79 32.54 0.09
C GLU A 178 7.75 32.53 -1.05
N GLY A 179 6.56 32.00 -0.80
CA GLY A 179 5.46 31.93 -1.75
C GLY A 179 5.61 30.81 -2.79
N ARG A 180 6.43 29.78 -2.51
CA ARG A 180 6.49 28.59 -3.35
C ARG A 180 5.31 27.65 -3.08
N LEU A 181 4.83 27.01 -4.14
CA LEU A 181 3.79 25.97 -4.08
C LEU A 181 4.46 24.61 -3.92
N VAL A 182 4.33 24.01 -2.72
CA VAL A 182 4.93 22.70 -2.42
C VAL A 182 3.97 21.58 -2.78
N VAL A 183 4.27 20.83 -3.86
CA VAL A 183 3.48 19.68 -4.32
C VAL A 183 4.20 18.39 -3.96
N GLY A 184 3.55 17.54 -3.16
CA GLY A 184 4.10 16.31 -2.61
C GLY A 184 3.70 15.05 -3.38
N HIS A 185 4.58 14.06 -3.33
CA HIS A 185 4.29 12.66 -3.65
C HIS A 185 4.90 11.78 -2.56
N PHE A 186 4.11 10.89 -1.96
CA PHE A 186 4.59 9.99 -0.92
C PHE A 186 4.66 8.53 -1.39
N GLY A 187 5.76 7.87 -1.06
CA GLY A 187 6.01 6.44 -1.29
C GLY A 187 7.16 6.17 -2.27
N SER A 188 7.38 4.89 -2.56
CA SER A 188 8.46 4.46 -3.47
C SER A 188 8.27 5.03 -4.87
N ILE A 189 9.37 5.39 -5.53
CA ILE A 189 9.40 5.97 -6.88
C ILE A 189 9.79 4.86 -7.85
N TYR A 190 8.90 4.57 -8.80
CA TYR A 190 9.08 3.57 -9.85
C TYR A 190 8.20 3.91 -11.07
N PRO A 191 8.43 3.29 -12.27
CA PRO A 191 7.76 3.68 -13.51
C PRO A 191 6.23 3.76 -13.42
N GLY A 192 5.57 2.76 -12.81
CA GLY A 192 4.11 2.70 -12.70
C GLY A 192 3.46 3.83 -11.87
N LYS A 193 4.26 4.66 -11.18
CA LYS A 193 3.80 5.88 -10.50
C LYS A 193 4.00 7.15 -11.31
N GLN A 194 4.45 7.03 -12.55
CA GLN A 194 4.64 8.17 -13.47
C GLN A 194 5.41 9.35 -12.87
N PRO A 195 6.62 9.15 -12.32
CA PRO A 195 7.35 10.24 -11.67
C PRO A 195 7.63 11.40 -12.63
N ASN A 196 7.84 11.13 -13.92
CA ASN A 196 8.07 12.15 -14.92
C ASN A 196 6.82 12.99 -15.24
N ALA A 197 5.60 12.44 -15.11
CA ALA A 197 4.38 13.21 -15.28
C ALA A 197 4.25 14.31 -14.21
N LEU A 198 4.61 14.01 -12.95
CA LEU A 198 4.59 15.04 -11.91
C LEU A 198 5.64 16.14 -12.15
N LEU A 199 6.79 15.83 -12.78
CA LEU A 199 7.75 16.85 -13.24
C LEU A 199 7.16 17.73 -14.33
N ASN A 200 6.47 17.14 -15.32
CA ASN A 200 5.78 17.89 -16.37
C ASN A 200 4.72 18.82 -15.77
N ILE A 201 3.90 18.33 -14.84
CA ILE A 201 2.90 19.14 -14.12
C ILE A 201 3.60 20.30 -13.40
N GLY A 202 4.74 20.07 -12.75
CA GLY A 202 5.56 21.13 -12.16
C GLY A 202 6.01 22.18 -13.17
N ALA A 203 6.48 21.76 -14.34
CA ALA A 203 6.88 22.68 -15.41
C ALA A 203 5.70 23.51 -15.95
N ILE A 204 4.53 22.91 -16.08
CA ILE A 204 3.28 23.60 -16.47
C ILE A 204 2.89 24.66 -15.42
N LEU A 205 2.93 24.30 -14.13
CA LEU A 205 2.68 25.26 -13.05
C LEU A 205 3.65 26.43 -13.11
N LYS A 206 4.95 26.17 -13.38
CA LYS A 206 5.98 27.20 -13.53
C LYS A 206 5.72 28.10 -14.71
N ALA A 207 5.35 27.55 -15.88
CA ALA A 207 5.01 28.30 -17.07
C ALA A 207 3.76 29.20 -16.87
N ARG A 208 2.87 28.84 -15.95
CA ARG A 208 1.69 29.61 -15.54
C ARG A 208 1.97 30.65 -14.44
N GLY A 209 3.25 30.90 -14.14
CA GLY A 209 3.67 31.91 -13.16
C GLY A 209 3.61 31.46 -11.70
N GLN A 210 3.32 30.18 -11.43
CA GLN A 210 3.51 29.61 -10.09
C GLN A 210 5.00 29.38 -9.80
N LYS A 211 5.35 29.24 -8.52
CA LYS A 211 6.71 28.88 -8.08
C LYS A 211 6.70 27.46 -7.48
N PRO A 212 6.53 26.39 -8.28
CA PRO A 212 6.39 25.06 -7.73
C PRO A 212 7.68 24.56 -7.07
N LEU A 213 7.54 23.75 -6.04
CA LEU A 213 8.56 22.89 -5.46
C LEU A 213 7.98 21.48 -5.36
N ILE A 214 8.47 20.57 -6.19
CA ILE A 214 8.02 19.19 -6.20
C ILE A 214 8.81 18.40 -5.17
N VAL A 215 8.14 17.75 -4.22
CA VAL A 215 8.81 16.95 -3.20
C VAL A 215 8.34 15.49 -3.25
N TYR A 216 9.28 14.58 -3.49
CA TYR A 216 9.08 13.15 -3.37
C TYR A 216 9.52 12.71 -1.98
N ILE A 217 8.54 12.37 -1.14
CA ILE A 217 8.78 11.82 0.21
C ILE A 217 8.86 10.31 0.07
N GLY A 218 10.06 9.81 -0.19
CA GLY A 218 10.34 8.42 -0.53
C GLY A 218 11.61 8.24 -1.35
N SER A 219 11.91 7.01 -1.74
CA SER A 219 13.12 6.67 -2.48
C SER A 219 12.82 5.92 -3.78
N PHE A 220 13.75 5.99 -4.72
CA PHE A 220 13.76 5.15 -5.91
C PHE A 220 13.94 3.68 -5.53
N ILE A 221 13.25 2.78 -6.26
CA ILE A 221 13.49 1.34 -6.17
C ILE A 221 14.72 1.03 -7.02
N ARG A 222 15.87 0.85 -6.37
CA ARG A 222 17.15 0.60 -7.05
C ARG A 222 17.28 -0.82 -7.59
N GLY A 223 18.00 -0.96 -8.70
CA GLY A 223 18.41 -2.25 -9.26
C GLY A 223 17.37 -2.96 -10.13
N VAL A 224 16.30 -2.29 -10.51
CA VAL A 224 15.25 -2.84 -11.37
C VAL A 224 15.21 -2.17 -12.74
N ASP A 225 15.52 -0.85 -12.80
CA ASP A 225 15.40 -0.01 -13.99
C ASP A 225 16.30 1.25 -13.92
N LYS A 226 16.18 2.14 -14.91
CA LYS A 226 16.90 3.41 -15.00
C LYS A 226 16.09 4.62 -14.52
N VAL A 227 15.01 4.40 -13.78
CA VAL A 227 14.05 5.44 -13.37
C VAL A 227 14.72 6.62 -12.68
N GLU A 228 15.71 6.39 -11.80
CA GLU A 228 16.41 7.49 -11.11
C GLU A 228 17.18 8.37 -12.11
N GLN A 229 17.86 7.77 -13.09
CA GLN A 229 18.61 8.51 -14.13
C GLN A 229 17.66 9.27 -15.07
N GLU A 230 16.60 8.61 -15.54
CA GLU A 230 15.59 9.19 -16.43
C GLU A 230 14.85 10.33 -15.76
N PHE A 231 14.55 10.21 -14.47
CA PHE A 231 13.93 11.25 -13.67
C PHE A 231 14.79 12.51 -13.58
N HIS A 232 16.08 12.37 -13.25
CA HIS A 232 16.98 13.53 -13.15
C HIS A 232 17.26 14.16 -14.53
N ALA A 233 17.37 13.35 -15.57
CA ALA A 233 17.50 13.86 -16.94
C ALA A 233 16.26 14.66 -17.33
N ARG A 234 15.06 14.15 -17.04
CA ARG A 234 13.80 14.84 -17.33
C ARG A 234 13.65 16.14 -16.54
N ALA A 235 14.04 16.14 -15.27
CA ALA A 235 14.03 17.37 -14.47
C ALA A 235 14.96 18.44 -15.06
N ALA A 236 16.13 18.05 -15.56
CA ALA A 236 17.07 18.97 -16.22
C ALA A 236 16.50 19.51 -17.55
N GLU A 237 15.93 18.65 -18.41
CA GLU A 237 15.26 19.06 -19.67
C GLU A 237 14.16 20.09 -19.45
N LEU A 238 13.39 19.94 -18.36
CA LEU A 238 12.30 20.83 -18.01
C LEU A 238 12.74 22.09 -17.26
N GLY A 239 14.05 22.25 -16.96
CA GLY A 239 14.55 23.36 -16.13
C GLY A 239 14.01 23.33 -14.70
N MET A 240 13.76 22.12 -14.16
CA MET A 240 13.17 21.86 -12.85
C MET A 240 14.18 21.32 -11.82
N SER A 241 15.47 21.20 -12.16
CA SER A 241 16.48 20.58 -11.28
C SER A 241 16.52 21.18 -9.87
N ASP A 242 16.40 22.52 -9.77
CA ASP A 242 16.38 23.23 -8.48
C ASP A 242 15.01 23.26 -7.82
N ASP A 243 13.97 22.82 -8.53
CA ASP A 243 12.58 22.82 -8.11
C ASP A 243 12.07 21.42 -7.70
N VAL A 244 12.99 20.46 -7.55
CA VAL A 244 12.68 19.09 -7.18
C VAL A 244 13.52 18.61 -6.00
N ILE A 245 12.87 17.95 -5.05
CA ILE A 245 13.53 17.32 -3.90
C ILE A 245 13.07 15.86 -3.82
N VAL A 246 14.02 14.95 -3.61
CA VAL A 246 13.76 13.55 -3.25
C VAL A 246 14.32 13.32 -1.85
N SER A 247 13.46 13.01 -0.87
CA SER A 247 13.86 12.87 0.54
C SER A 247 14.74 11.64 0.81
N GLY A 248 14.66 10.64 -0.05
CA GLY A 248 15.08 9.29 0.31
C GLY A 248 14.06 8.59 1.23
N TYR A 249 14.41 7.41 1.73
CA TYR A 249 13.57 6.68 2.68
C TYR A 249 13.52 7.38 4.03
N VAL A 250 12.32 7.66 4.52
CA VAL A 250 12.06 8.26 5.85
C VAL A 250 11.49 7.17 6.75
N ALA A 251 12.20 6.83 7.83
CA ALA A 251 11.87 5.69 8.68
C ALA A 251 10.84 6.02 9.78
N SER A 252 10.76 7.28 10.18
CA SER A 252 9.89 7.72 11.29
C SER A 252 8.57 8.29 10.78
N ASP A 253 7.44 7.77 11.26
CA ASP A 253 6.12 8.32 10.95
C ASP A 253 6.01 9.79 11.42
N HIS A 254 6.62 10.15 12.57
CA HIS A 254 6.67 11.54 13.04
C HIS A 254 7.37 12.46 12.04
N GLU A 255 8.44 12.01 11.39
CA GLU A 255 9.14 12.79 10.36
C GLU A 255 8.34 12.81 9.06
N VAL A 256 7.74 11.69 8.63
CA VAL A 256 6.86 11.63 7.45
C VAL A 256 5.72 12.64 7.58
N PHE A 257 5.00 12.64 8.69
CA PHE A 257 3.91 13.59 8.92
C PHE A 257 4.41 15.03 9.15
N GLY A 258 5.63 15.20 9.66
CA GLY A 258 6.32 16.49 9.67
C GLY A 258 6.50 17.05 8.24
N LEU A 259 6.96 16.22 7.30
CA LEU A 259 7.06 16.61 5.89
C LEU A 259 5.69 16.86 5.25
N PHE A 260 4.68 16.02 5.55
CA PHE A 260 3.31 16.20 5.05
C PHE A 260 2.71 17.54 5.45
N SER A 261 2.98 18.02 6.67
CA SER A 261 2.49 19.31 7.15
C SER A 261 3.01 20.50 6.36
N ALA A 262 4.17 20.35 5.71
CA ALA A 262 4.82 21.36 4.89
C ALA A 262 4.45 21.29 3.39
N VAL A 263 3.62 20.31 2.98
CA VAL A 263 3.09 20.17 1.62
C VAL A 263 1.78 20.95 1.49
N ASP A 264 1.50 21.55 0.33
CA ASP A 264 0.24 22.23 0.03
C ASP A 264 -0.80 21.29 -0.58
N ALA A 265 -0.36 20.41 -1.48
CA ALA A 265 -1.20 19.40 -2.10
C ALA A 265 -0.37 18.17 -2.47
N PHE A 266 -0.98 16.98 -2.48
CA PHE A 266 -0.35 15.77 -3.02
C PHE A 266 -0.87 15.51 -4.43
N CYS A 267 0.01 14.99 -5.32
CA CYS A 267 -0.37 14.66 -6.68
C CYS A 267 0.15 13.28 -7.12
N TYR A 268 -0.76 12.48 -7.71
CA TYR A 268 -0.52 11.10 -8.13
C TYR A 268 -1.06 10.87 -9.55
N PRO A 269 -0.33 11.20 -10.61
CA PRO A 269 -0.68 10.86 -11.99
C PRO A 269 -0.36 9.39 -12.28
N LEU A 270 -1.26 8.48 -11.88
CA LEU A 270 -1.05 7.04 -11.94
C LEU A 270 -1.54 6.46 -13.28
N ASP A 271 -0.75 5.61 -13.95
CA ASP A 271 -1.14 4.91 -15.19
C ASP A 271 -2.38 4.03 -15.01
N GLU A 272 -2.35 3.18 -13.99
CA GLU A 272 -3.44 2.26 -13.69
C GLU A 272 -4.65 2.94 -13.03
N GLY A 273 -4.50 4.23 -12.64
CA GLY A 273 -5.47 4.96 -11.84
C GLY A 273 -5.43 4.57 -10.35
N LEU A 274 -6.31 5.22 -9.60
CA LEU A 274 -6.47 4.97 -8.17
C LEU A 274 -7.11 3.60 -7.94
N THR A 275 -6.47 2.79 -7.10
CA THR A 275 -7.03 1.51 -6.64
C THR A 275 -7.17 1.49 -5.12
N ALA A 276 -8.13 0.71 -4.62
CA ALA A 276 -8.40 0.58 -3.20
C ALA A 276 -7.22 0.00 -2.39
N ARG A 277 -6.17 -0.49 -3.05
CA ARG A 277 -4.93 -0.99 -2.43
C ARG A 277 -3.85 0.08 -2.17
N ARG A 278 -4.13 1.36 -2.46
CA ARG A 278 -3.14 2.46 -2.36
C ARG A 278 -3.10 3.09 -0.96
N SER A 279 -2.54 2.38 0.02
CA SER A 279 -2.41 2.85 1.40
C SER A 279 -1.58 4.15 1.56
N SER A 280 -0.64 4.43 0.64
CA SER A 280 0.12 5.69 0.66
C SER A 280 -0.75 6.92 0.45
N ILE A 281 -1.82 6.81 -0.34
CA ILE A 281 -2.79 7.90 -0.54
C ILE A 281 -3.58 8.13 0.75
N LEU A 282 -4.00 7.06 1.42
CA LEU A 282 -4.66 7.15 2.72
C LEU A 282 -3.77 7.80 3.79
N ALA A 283 -2.47 7.60 3.73
CA ALA A 283 -1.52 8.30 4.58
C ALA A 283 -1.52 9.81 4.31
N CYS A 284 -1.47 10.22 3.04
CA CYS A 284 -1.50 11.64 2.67
C CYS A 284 -2.79 12.34 3.10
N VAL A 285 -3.95 11.68 2.96
CA VAL A 285 -5.26 12.24 3.38
C VAL A 285 -5.28 12.58 4.87
N GLN A 286 -4.62 11.80 5.73
CA GLN A 286 -4.55 12.08 7.16
C GLN A 286 -3.87 13.42 7.50
N SER A 287 -3.12 14.00 6.57
CA SER A 287 -2.51 15.33 6.75
C SER A 287 -3.51 16.49 6.61
N GLY A 288 -4.74 16.21 6.15
CA GLY A 288 -5.73 17.23 5.82
C GLY A 288 -5.42 18.01 4.54
N ARG A 289 -4.39 17.62 3.78
CA ARG A 289 -4.04 18.22 2.49
C ARG A 289 -4.79 17.54 1.36
N PRO A 290 -5.23 18.29 0.32
CA PRO A 290 -5.90 17.69 -0.83
C PRO A 290 -4.96 16.72 -1.55
N VAL A 291 -5.53 15.58 -1.97
CA VAL A 291 -4.81 14.56 -2.74
C VAL A 291 -5.43 14.47 -4.14
N ILE A 292 -4.70 14.97 -5.14
CA ILE A 292 -5.10 14.93 -6.53
C ILE A 292 -4.57 13.64 -7.16
N VAL A 293 -5.44 12.82 -7.74
CA VAL A 293 -5.04 11.50 -8.24
C VAL A 293 -5.84 11.09 -9.47
N THR A 294 -5.23 10.34 -10.40
CA THR A 294 -5.92 9.71 -11.52
C THR A 294 -7.08 8.85 -11.02
N GLY A 295 -8.27 9.03 -11.55
CA GLY A 295 -9.44 8.23 -11.21
C GLY A 295 -9.25 6.73 -11.44
N PRO A 296 -10.10 5.89 -10.84
CA PRO A 296 -10.00 4.43 -10.96
C PRO A 296 -10.24 3.96 -12.40
N ALA A 297 -9.63 2.84 -12.76
CA ALA A 297 -9.90 2.16 -14.04
C ALA A 297 -11.30 1.54 -14.05
N GLU A 298 -11.75 1.10 -12.87
CA GLU A 298 -12.97 0.35 -12.67
C GLU A 298 -13.99 1.16 -11.88
N PRO A 299 -15.23 1.28 -12.37
CA PRO A 299 -16.28 2.06 -11.69
C PRO A 299 -16.62 1.51 -10.30
N ASP A 300 -16.44 0.21 -10.09
CA ASP A 300 -16.73 -0.51 -8.86
C ASP A 300 -15.56 -0.64 -7.89
N GLU A 301 -14.41 0.00 -8.20
CA GLU A 301 -13.15 -0.15 -7.44
C GLU A 301 -13.30 0.10 -5.92
N PHE A 302 -14.21 0.99 -5.52
CA PHE A 302 -14.41 1.35 -4.11
C PHE A 302 -15.71 0.82 -3.50
N ASN A 303 -16.50 0.00 -4.20
CA ASN A 303 -17.80 -0.46 -3.69
C ASN A 303 -17.68 -1.32 -2.42
N HIS A 304 -16.57 -2.06 -2.28
CA HIS A 304 -16.27 -2.86 -1.10
C HIS A 304 -15.58 -2.05 0.01
N HIS A 305 -15.34 -0.74 -0.18
CA HIS A 305 -14.52 0.09 0.70
C HIS A 305 -15.22 1.42 1.06
N PRO A 306 -16.28 1.41 1.89
CA PRO A 306 -17.11 2.58 2.15
C PRO A 306 -16.33 3.78 2.71
N ARG A 307 -15.36 3.55 3.61
CA ARG A 307 -14.51 4.62 4.16
C ARG A 307 -13.67 5.31 3.09
N PHE A 308 -13.11 4.54 2.14
CA PHE A 308 -12.35 5.14 1.02
C PHE A 308 -13.25 5.98 0.12
N LYS A 309 -14.45 5.46 -0.17
CA LYS A 309 -15.45 6.18 -0.96
C LYS A 309 -15.87 7.48 -0.29
N GLU A 310 -16.07 7.48 1.04
CA GLU A 310 -16.37 8.69 1.81
C GLU A 310 -15.29 9.77 1.66
N LEU A 311 -14.00 9.41 1.62
CA LEU A 311 -12.91 10.38 1.40
C LEU A 311 -13.00 11.04 0.03
N ILE A 312 -13.42 10.30 -1.01
CA ILE A 312 -13.65 10.83 -2.36
C ILE A 312 -14.89 11.74 -2.36
N ASP A 313 -16.00 11.30 -1.79
CA ASP A 313 -17.26 12.04 -1.76
C ASP A 313 -17.12 13.37 -0.99
N ARG A 314 -16.27 13.40 0.04
CA ARG A 314 -15.95 14.61 0.81
C ARG A 314 -14.90 15.52 0.16
N GLY A 315 -14.31 15.11 -0.98
CA GLY A 315 -13.29 15.90 -1.69
C GLY A 315 -11.90 15.91 -1.05
N ALA A 316 -11.63 15.06 -0.05
CA ALA A 316 -10.28 14.85 0.48
C ALA A 316 -9.36 14.21 -0.57
N ILE A 317 -9.96 13.41 -1.45
CA ILE A 317 -9.35 12.82 -2.65
C ILE A 317 -10.06 13.40 -3.88
N VAL A 318 -9.31 14.12 -4.72
CA VAL A 318 -9.79 14.77 -5.94
C VAL A 318 -9.41 13.90 -7.13
N LEU A 319 -10.42 13.33 -7.78
CA LEU A 319 -10.19 12.47 -8.94
C LEU A 319 -10.00 13.30 -10.22
N VAL A 320 -8.98 12.94 -11.00
CA VAL A 320 -8.76 13.40 -12.37
C VAL A 320 -9.12 12.28 -13.32
N ALA A 321 -9.88 12.56 -14.39
CA ALA A 321 -10.26 11.52 -15.35
C ALA A 321 -9.02 10.84 -15.94
N ARG A 322 -9.11 9.52 -16.18
CA ARG A 322 -8.02 8.80 -16.84
C ARG A 322 -7.80 9.31 -18.25
N GLY A 323 -6.54 9.39 -18.67
CA GLY A 323 -6.17 9.93 -19.97
C GLY A 323 -6.24 11.46 -20.07
N SER A 324 -6.47 12.16 -18.94
CA SER A 324 -6.32 13.61 -18.89
C SER A 324 -4.86 14.04 -19.06
N ASP A 325 -4.66 15.14 -19.74
CA ASP A 325 -3.35 15.77 -19.89
C ASP A 325 -2.84 16.34 -18.57
N ASP A 326 -1.54 16.55 -18.48
CA ASP A 326 -0.85 17.09 -17.29
C ASP A 326 -1.37 18.49 -16.89
N ASP A 327 -1.90 19.26 -17.85
CA ASP A 327 -2.57 20.55 -17.62
C ASP A 327 -3.78 20.46 -16.69
N VAL A 328 -4.58 19.39 -16.81
CA VAL A 328 -5.75 19.17 -15.94
C VAL A 328 -5.34 18.95 -14.49
N TYR A 329 -4.23 18.25 -14.27
CA TYR A 329 -3.69 18.09 -12.92
C TYR A 329 -3.21 19.42 -12.34
N ALA A 330 -2.52 20.24 -13.14
CA ALA A 330 -2.10 21.57 -12.73
C ALA A 330 -3.30 22.46 -12.34
N ASP A 331 -4.39 22.42 -13.10
CA ASP A 331 -5.64 23.14 -12.78
C ASP A 331 -6.28 22.65 -11.50
N LYS A 332 -6.32 21.33 -11.29
CA LYS A 332 -6.86 20.73 -10.06
C LYS A 332 -6.04 21.08 -8.83
N ILE A 333 -4.70 21.09 -8.94
CA ILE A 333 -3.81 21.52 -7.85
C ILE A 333 -4.13 22.96 -7.46
N VAL A 334 -4.12 23.90 -8.43
CA VAL A 334 -4.39 25.31 -8.15
C VAL A 334 -5.81 25.54 -7.59
N SER A 335 -6.79 24.81 -8.10
CA SER A 335 -8.17 24.90 -7.61
C SER A 335 -8.32 24.39 -6.19
N ALA A 336 -7.66 23.25 -5.87
CA ALA A 336 -7.72 22.63 -4.54
C ALA A 336 -7.13 23.50 -3.45
N LEU A 337 -6.16 24.38 -3.76
CA LEU A 337 -5.58 25.34 -2.80
C LEU A 337 -6.58 26.39 -2.33
N LYS A 338 -7.64 26.65 -3.09
CA LYS A 338 -8.70 27.60 -2.76
C LYS A 338 -9.79 26.99 -1.88
N TRP A 339 -9.77 25.67 -1.71
CA TRP A 339 -10.75 24.97 -0.89
C TRP A 339 -10.29 24.96 0.58
N PRO A 340 -11.25 25.06 1.51
CA PRO A 340 -10.90 24.85 2.92
C PRO A 340 -10.32 23.43 3.07
N SER A 341 -9.29 23.29 3.90
CA SER A 341 -8.72 21.98 4.21
C SER A 341 -9.83 21.04 4.70
N VAL A 342 -10.02 19.94 4.00
CA VAL A 342 -11.04 18.95 4.37
C VAL A 342 -10.49 18.13 5.54
N GLN A 343 -10.79 18.55 6.76
CA GLN A 343 -10.52 17.77 7.95
C GLN A 343 -11.50 16.57 7.97
N VAL A 344 -11.05 15.43 7.53
CA VAL A 344 -11.82 14.19 7.69
C VAL A 344 -11.31 13.53 8.98
N PRO A 345 -12.20 13.29 9.98
CA PRO A 345 -11.82 12.50 11.13
C PRO A 345 -11.32 11.12 10.66
N PHE A 346 -10.07 10.82 10.97
CA PHE A 346 -9.45 9.58 10.49
C PHE A 346 -9.40 8.56 11.64
N ASP A 347 -10.38 7.68 11.70
CA ASP A 347 -10.47 6.59 12.66
C ASP A 347 -9.57 5.42 12.25
N PHE A 348 -8.27 5.53 12.55
CA PHE A 348 -7.28 4.52 12.18
C PHE A 348 -7.64 3.12 12.73
N ASP A 349 -8.03 3.04 13.99
CA ASP A 349 -8.39 1.77 14.61
C ASP A 349 -9.63 1.14 13.95
N GLY A 350 -10.64 1.95 13.64
CA GLY A 350 -11.83 1.49 12.91
C GLY A 350 -11.51 0.94 11.51
N TRP A 351 -10.56 1.53 10.78
CA TRP A 351 -10.11 0.98 9.50
C TRP A 351 -9.49 -0.41 9.65
N TRP A 352 -8.68 -0.60 10.70
CA TRP A 352 -8.07 -1.90 10.99
C TRP A 352 -9.08 -2.92 11.52
N LEU A 353 -10.08 -2.50 12.26
CA LEU A 353 -11.17 -3.36 12.72
C LEU A 353 -12.03 -3.82 11.54
N ASP A 354 -12.33 -2.96 10.57
CA ASP A 354 -13.11 -3.34 9.38
C ASP A 354 -12.42 -4.47 8.59
N VAL A 355 -11.11 -4.36 8.33
CA VAL A 355 -10.38 -5.44 7.63
C VAL A 355 -10.25 -6.69 8.49
N ALA A 356 -10.04 -6.53 9.81
CA ALA A 356 -9.97 -7.65 10.73
C ALA A 356 -11.28 -8.44 10.76
N GLN A 357 -12.44 -7.77 10.79
CA GLN A 357 -13.75 -8.38 10.69
C GLN A 357 -13.95 -9.08 9.34
N ALA A 358 -13.59 -8.43 8.23
CA ALA A 358 -13.71 -9.01 6.89
C ALA A 358 -12.88 -10.29 6.72
N VAL A 359 -11.68 -10.33 7.29
CA VAL A 359 -10.80 -11.52 7.25
C VAL A 359 -11.29 -12.57 8.25
N LYS A 360 -11.69 -12.19 9.46
CA LYS A 360 -12.24 -13.11 10.48
C LYS A 360 -13.51 -13.80 10.00
N ALA A 361 -14.34 -13.12 9.20
CA ALA A 361 -15.52 -13.72 8.57
C ALA A 361 -15.17 -14.87 7.60
N GLN A 362 -13.92 -15.06 7.27
CA GLN A 362 -13.44 -16.16 6.44
C GLN A 362 -12.91 -17.36 7.26
N PHE A 363 -12.91 -17.28 8.58
CA PHE A 363 -12.47 -18.35 9.50
C PHE A 363 -13.51 -19.52 9.62
#